data_3b5234021f0872efcc5f9f6151eae7f9
#
_entry.id   3b5234021f0872efcc5f9f6151eae7f9
#
_cell.length_a   1.000
_cell.length_b   1.000
_cell.length_c   1.000
_cell.angle_alpha   90.00
_cell.angle_beta   90.00
_cell.angle_gamma   90.00
#
_symmetry.space_group_name_H-M   'P 1'
#
loop_
_entity.id
_entity.type
_entity.pdbx_description
1 polymer ?
#
loop_
_entity_poly.entity_id
_entity_poly.type
_entity_poly.pdbx_seq_one_letter_code
_entity_poly.pdbx_strand_id
1 'polypeptide(L)'
;KENKKNLGYGGNIKKCLNFSLKKKFDYAVMIHGDGQYDPKHIPSLVKEISGDNTIGACTGSRLLDGTKGATKGGMPYYKLLGNILLTSIFNFLLKTKYTDAHTGLWGYNLYNLKNRKFNFLTNGYNFDNEFRFMNILKKTLIKEIPIKARYGDERSQLHIKYAITFFINTILFFLIDKKIIKINKFK
;
A
#
# COMPACT_ATOMS: atom_id res chain seq x y z
N LYS A 1 9.87 -17.99 -8.64
CA LYS A 1 11.30 -18.03 -8.21
C LYS A 1 11.36 -17.92 -6.70
N GLU A 2 11.99 -18.86 -6.05
CA GLU A 2 12.24 -18.85 -4.62
C GLU A 2 13.36 -17.87 -4.24
N ASN A 3 13.25 -17.24 -3.07
CA ASN A 3 14.31 -16.41 -2.53
C ASN A 3 15.30 -17.26 -1.75
N LYS A 4 16.60 -17.13 -2.01
CA LYS A 4 17.65 -17.84 -1.24
C LYS A 4 17.68 -17.43 0.26
N LYS A 5 17.11 -16.29 0.60
CA LYS A 5 16.98 -15.79 1.99
C LYS A 5 15.72 -14.96 2.12
N ASN A 6 15.23 -14.80 3.35
CA ASN A 6 14.13 -13.91 3.63
C ASN A 6 14.53 -12.45 3.36
N LEU A 7 13.82 -11.79 2.46
CA LEU A 7 14.05 -10.40 2.06
C LEU A 7 13.21 -9.39 2.86
N GLY A 8 12.29 -9.89 3.68
CA GLY A 8 11.22 -9.10 4.28
C GLY A 8 10.11 -8.77 3.26
N TYR A 9 9.00 -8.25 3.78
CA TYR A 9 7.81 -7.91 2.99
C TYR A 9 8.13 -6.96 1.82
N GLY A 10 8.60 -5.76 2.12
CA GLY A 10 8.95 -4.77 1.10
C GLY A 10 10.11 -5.19 0.20
N GLY A 11 11.07 -5.95 0.73
CA GLY A 11 12.18 -6.50 -0.05
C GLY A 11 11.70 -7.49 -1.13
N ASN A 12 10.71 -8.33 -0.79
CA ASN A 12 10.11 -9.25 -1.75
C ASN A 12 9.32 -8.49 -2.84
N ILE A 13 8.53 -7.51 -2.45
CA ILE A 13 7.78 -6.66 -3.40
C ILE A 13 8.75 -5.97 -4.38
N LYS A 14 9.82 -5.34 -3.88
CA LYS A 14 10.83 -4.70 -4.72
C LYS A 14 11.44 -5.67 -5.73
N LYS A 15 11.75 -6.90 -5.31
CA LYS A 15 12.27 -7.95 -6.20
C LYS A 15 11.27 -8.29 -7.30
N CYS A 16 9.98 -8.45 -6.96
CA CYS A 16 8.93 -8.74 -7.92
C CYS A 16 8.71 -7.58 -8.91
N LEU A 17 8.67 -6.34 -8.42
CA LEU A 17 8.52 -5.15 -9.28
C LEU A 17 9.71 -4.99 -10.23
N ASN A 18 10.95 -5.18 -9.77
CA ASN A 18 12.13 -5.14 -10.63
C ASN A 18 12.11 -6.25 -11.70
N PHE A 19 11.66 -7.47 -11.33
CA PHE A 19 11.46 -8.55 -12.28
C PHE A 19 10.42 -8.19 -13.35
N SER A 20 9.29 -7.60 -12.94
CA SER A 20 8.22 -7.18 -13.84
C SER A 20 8.69 -6.09 -14.80
N LEU A 21 9.43 -5.10 -14.31
CA LEU A 21 10.06 -4.06 -15.15
C LEU A 21 11.06 -4.63 -16.15
N LYS A 22 11.92 -5.57 -15.71
CA LYS A 22 12.87 -6.26 -16.60
C LYS A 22 12.17 -7.05 -17.69
N LYS A 23 11.00 -7.63 -17.38
CA LYS A 23 10.17 -8.37 -18.36
C LYS A 23 9.29 -7.47 -19.21
N LYS A 24 9.34 -6.16 -19.00
CA LYS A 24 8.57 -5.15 -19.74
C LYS A 24 7.04 -5.35 -19.61
N PHE A 25 6.56 -5.84 -18.47
CA PHE A 25 5.12 -5.83 -18.17
C PHE A 25 4.67 -4.38 -17.98
N ASP A 26 3.39 -4.12 -18.26
CA ASP A 26 2.78 -2.80 -18.06
C ASP A 26 2.27 -2.62 -16.64
N TYR A 27 1.77 -3.71 -16.04
CA TYR A 27 1.16 -3.72 -14.71
C TYR A 27 1.67 -4.88 -13.88
N ALA A 28 1.64 -4.70 -12.55
CA ALA A 28 1.88 -5.78 -11.60
C ALA A 28 0.82 -5.71 -10.50
N VAL A 29 0.35 -6.87 -10.04
CA VAL A 29 -0.58 -6.95 -8.91
C VAL A 29 0.07 -7.75 -7.80
N MET A 30 0.02 -7.22 -6.58
CA MET A 30 0.41 -7.91 -5.37
C MET A 30 -0.85 -8.31 -4.60
N ILE A 31 -0.95 -9.59 -4.31
CA ILE A 31 -1.97 -10.20 -3.48
C ILE A 31 -1.31 -11.12 -2.45
N HIS A 32 -1.78 -11.10 -1.23
CA HIS A 32 -1.26 -11.98 -0.19
C HIS A 32 -1.72 -13.43 -0.42
N GLY A 33 -0.82 -14.38 -0.14
CA GLY A 33 -1.09 -15.82 -0.29
C GLY A 33 -1.84 -16.45 0.90
N ASP A 34 -2.28 -15.63 1.85
CA ASP A 34 -3.03 -16.07 3.05
C ASP A 34 -4.54 -16.23 2.81
N GLY A 35 -5.00 -15.97 1.58
CA GLY A 35 -6.43 -16.07 1.23
C GLY A 35 -7.30 -14.93 1.77
N GLN A 36 -6.72 -13.91 2.40
CA GLN A 36 -7.47 -12.76 2.91
C GLN A 36 -8.18 -11.98 1.79
N TYR A 37 -7.55 -11.88 0.61
CA TYR A 37 -8.06 -11.14 -0.54
C TYR A 37 -8.47 -12.08 -1.67
N ASP A 38 -9.65 -11.86 -2.25
CA ASP A 38 -10.17 -12.64 -3.36
C ASP A 38 -9.50 -12.21 -4.68
N PRO A 39 -8.86 -13.14 -5.42
CA PRO A 39 -8.23 -12.84 -6.72
C PRO A 39 -9.17 -12.23 -7.77
N LYS A 40 -10.49 -12.38 -7.63
CA LYS A 40 -11.49 -11.75 -8.53
C LYS A 40 -11.38 -10.24 -8.61
N HIS A 41 -10.73 -9.57 -7.63
CA HIS A 41 -10.51 -8.13 -7.65
C HIS A 41 -9.35 -7.69 -8.58
N ILE A 42 -8.51 -8.63 -9.06
CA ILE A 42 -7.35 -8.35 -9.92
C ILE A 42 -7.75 -7.58 -11.20
N PRO A 43 -8.78 -8.02 -11.97
CA PRO A 43 -9.19 -7.28 -13.17
C PRO A 43 -9.60 -5.84 -12.89
N SER A 44 -10.30 -5.59 -11.77
CA SER A 44 -10.73 -4.24 -11.38
C SER A 44 -9.55 -3.35 -11.02
N LEU A 45 -8.54 -3.87 -10.30
CA LEU A 45 -7.31 -3.12 -10.01
C LEU A 45 -6.58 -2.72 -11.30
N VAL A 46 -6.42 -3.67 -12.23
CA VAL A 46 -5.75 -3.42 -13.52
C VAL A 46 -6.53 -2.39 -14.34
N LYS A 47 -7.85 -2.50 -14.39
CA LYS A 47 -8.72 -1.53 -15.09
C LYS A 47 -8.49 -0.11 -14.60
N GLU A 48 -8.39 0.10 -13.27
CA GLU A 48 -8.22 1.43 -12.68
C GLU A 48 -6.86 2.07 -12.96
N ILE A 49 -5.81 1.26 -13.20
CA ILE A 49 -4.45 1.75 -13.48
C ILE A 49 -4.10 1.73 -14.97
N SER A 50 -4.98 1.16 -15.83
CA SER A 50 -4.77 1.08 -17.26
C SER A 50 -5.23 2.35 -17.96
N GLY A 51 -4.49 2.76 -18.99
CA GLY A 51 -4.89 3.87 -19.86
C GLY A 51 -4.64 5.28 -19.33
N ASP A 52 -4.27 5.44 -18.06
CA ASP A 52 -3.98 6.75 -17.46
C ASP A 52 -2.65 6.74 -16.69
N ASN A 53 -1.66 7.40 -17.26
CA ASN A 53 -0.31 7.49 -16.67
C ASN A 53 -0.23 8.46 -15.47
N THR A 54 -1.28 9.18 -15.14
CA THR A 54 -1.35 9.97 -13.90
C THR A 54 -1.62 9.09 -12.68
N ILE A 55 -2.11 7.84 -12.91
CA ILE A 55 -2.41 6.88 -11.86
C ILE A 55 -1.19 5.98 -11.66
N GLY A 56 -0.55 6.13 -10.50
CA GLY A 56 0.64 5.35 -10.13
C GLY A 56 0.31 3.97 -9.58
N ALA A 57 -0.84 3.82 -8.94
CA ALA A 57 -1.29 2.56 -8.36
C ALA A 57 -2.81 2.55 -8.10
N CYS A 58 -3.34 1.37 -7.83
CA CYS A 58 -4.68 1.18 -7.27
C CYS A 58 -4.62 0.20 -6.10
N THR A 59 -5.38 0.45 -5.04
CA THR A 59 -5.45 -0.42 -3.86
C THR A 59 -6.85 -0.92 -3.62
N GLY A 60 -6.97 -2.11 -3.03
CA GLY A 60 -8.24 -2.58 -2.51
C GLY A 60 -8.54 -1.89 -1.17
N SER A 61 -9.70 -1.27 -1.01
CA SER A 61 -10.15 -0.72 0.27
C SER A 61 -11.29 -1.54 0.86
N ARG A 62 -11.15 -1.90 2.12
CA ARG A 62 -12.18 -2.59 2.91
C ARG A 62 -13.23 -1.62 3.45
N LEU A 63 -12.97 -0.33 3.36
CA LEU A 63 -13.74 0.75 3.99
C LEU A 63 -14.33 1.74 2.99
N LEU A 64 -14.12 1.56 1.68
CA LEU A 64 -14.59 2.48 0.65
C LEU A 64 -16.13 2.58 0.63
N ASP A 65 -16.82 1.43 0.83
CA ASP A 65 -18.29 1.35 0.93
C ASP A 65 -18.77 1.38 2.40
N GLY A 66 -17.97 1.97 3.29
CA GLY A 66 -18.24 2.03 4.72
C GLY A 66 -17.75 0.80 5.50
N THR A 67 -18.04 0.77 6.80
CA THR A 67 -17.52 -0.26 7.71
C THR A 67 -18.16 -1.63 7.58
N LYS A 68 -19.36 -1.71 7.00
CA LYS A 68 -20.13 -2.97 6.91
C LYS A 68 -19.38 -4.07 6.15
N GLY A 69 -18.60 -3.72 5.12
CA GLY A 69 -17.80 -4.69 4.36
C GLY A 69 -16.70 -5.33 5.20
N ALA A 70 -16.03 -4.53 6.00
CA ALA A 70 -14.97 -4.98 6.89
C ALA A 70 -15.51 -5.85 8.04
N THR A 71 -16.58 -5.42 8.72
CA THR A 71 -17.19 -6.15 9.85
C THR A 71 -17.82 -7.47 9.42
N LYS A 72 -18.53 -7.50 8.27
CA LYS A 72 -19.05 -8.75 7.70
C LYS A 72 -17.94 -9.72 7.28
N GLY A 73 -16.76 -9.21 6.94
CA GLY A 73 -15.57 -10.02 6.66
C GLY A 73 -14.89 -10.58 7.90
N GLY A 74 -15.36 -10.23 9.10
CA GLY A 74 -14.79 -10.69 10.39
C GLY A 74 -13.64 -9.83 10.91
N MET A 75 -13.48 -8.58 10.44
CA MET A 75 -12.44 -7.68 10.96
C MET A 75 -12.72 -7.37 12.43
N PRO A 76 -11.78 -7.64 13.37
CA PRO A 76 -11.94 -7.26 14.76
C PRO A 76 -12.10 -5.74 14.93
N TYR A 77 -12.99 -5.31 15.81
CA TYR A 77 -13.32 -3.89 16.01
C TYR A 77 -12.10 -3.03 16.36
N TYR A 78 -11.17 -3.53 17.16
CA TYR A 78 -9.96 -2.79 17.52
C TYR A 78 -9.05 -2.55 16.28
N LYS A 79 -9.01 -3.50 15.33
CA LYS A 79 -8.28 -3.32 14.06
C LYS A 79 -8.98 -2.33 13.16
N LEU A 80 -10.31 -2.36 13.12
CA LEU A 80 -11.12 -1.42 12.36
C LEU A 80 -10.91 0.01 12.86
N LEU A 81 -11.05 0.23 14.16
CA LEU A 81 -10.86 1.55 14.79
C LEU A 81 -9.41 2.04 14.60
N GLY A 82 -8.43 1.17 14.82
CA GLY A 82 -7.03 1.49 14.59
C GLY A 82 -6.74 1.88 13.14
N ASN A 83 -7.31 1.16 12.16
CA ASN A 83 -7.18 1.49 10.75
C ASN A 83 -7.79 2.86 10.44
N ILE A 84 -9.03 3.10 10.88
CA ILE A 84 -9.72 4.39 10.66
C ILE A 84 -8.91 5.54 11.27
N LEU A 85 -8.46 5.40 12.51
CA LEU A 85 -7.70 6.44 13.20
C LEU A 85 -6.39 6.76 12.48
N LEU A 86 -5.58 5.74 12.18
CA LEU A 86 -4.28 5.93 11.53
C LEU A 86 -4.44 6.46 10.10
N THR A 87 -5.43 5.98 9.36
CA THR A 87 -5.74 6.49 8.02
C THR A 87 -6.20 7.95 8.08
N SER A 88 -7.01 8.33 9.07
CA SER A 88 -7.48 9.71 9.26
C SER A 88 -6.32 10.66 9.60
N ILE A 89 -5.40 10.24 10.47
CA ILE A 89 -4.19 11.01 10.79
C ILE A 89 -3.31 11.18 9.54
N PHE A 90 -3.11 10.12 8.76
CA PHE A 90 -2.36 10.17 7.51
C PHE A 90 -2.98 11.17 6.53
N ASN A 91 -4.29 11.08 6.34
CA ASN A 91 -5.04 11.96 5.44
C ASN A 91 -4.97 13.43 5.89
N PHE A 92 -5.15 13.70 7.18
CA PHE A 92 -5.10 15.04 7.74
C PHE A 92 -3.72 15.70 7.52
N LEU A 93 -2.66 14.99 7.86
CA LEU A 93 -1.29 15.50 7.77
C LEU A 93 -0.82 15.68 6.32
N LEU A 94 -1.14 14.73 5.44
CA LEU A 94 -0.66 14.71 4.06
C LEU A 94 -1.69 15.21 3.03
N LYS A 95 -2.84 15.72 3.51
CA LYS A 95 -3.94 16.25 2.68
C LYS A 95 -4.42 15.26 1.61
N THR A 96 -4.59 14.00 2.01
CA THR A 96 -5.09 12.91 1.15
C THR A 96 -6.50 12.49 1.55
N LYS A 97 -7.10 11.54 0.82
CA LYS A 97 -8.49 11.07 1.06
C LYS A 97 -8.60 9.54 0.97
N TYR A 98 -7.57 8.83 1.41
CA TYR A 98 -7.64 7.36 1.43
C TYR A 98 -8.67 6.88 2.44
N THR A 99 -9.34 5.77 2.10
CA THR A 99 -10.29 5.13 3.01
C THR A 99 -9.64 4.00 3.80
N ASP A 100 -8.61 3.34 3.23
CA ASP A 100 -7.88 2.24 3.86
C ASP A 100 -6.38 2.30 3.54
N ALA A 101 -5.60 2.92 4.42
CA ALA A 101 -4.15 3.02 4.25
C ALA A 101 -3.38 1.72 4.60
N HIS A 102 -4.06 0.69 5.13
CA HIS A 102 -3.44 -0.53 5.65
C HIS A 102 -3.82 -1.79 4.88
N THR A 103 -4.20 -1.64 3.61
CA THR A 103 -4.52 -2.76 2.73
C THR A 103 -3.26 -3.41 2.17
N GLY A 104 -3.32 -4.73 1.98
CA GLY A 104 -2.27 -5.51 1.32
C GLY A 104 -2.61 -5.95 -0.10
N LEU A 105 -3.63 -5.37 -0.73
CA LEU A 105 -3.98 -5.63 -2.12
C LEU A 105 -3.63 -4.43 -3.00
N TRP A 106 -2.65 -4.58 -3.89
CA TRP A 106 -2.09 -3.50 -4.68
C TRP A 106 -1.99 -3.83 -6.16
N GLY A 107 -2.40 -2.90 -7.02
CA GLY A 107 -2.05 -2.83 -8.43
C GLY A 107 -1.06 -1.71 -8.69
N TYR A 108 0.02 -1.98 -9.41
CA TYR A 108 1.08 -1.04 -9.73
C TYR A 108 1.10 -0.74 -11.22
N ASN A 109 1.09 0.54 -11.60
CA ASN A 109 1.38 0.98 -12.95
C ASN A 109 2.90 1.06 -13.12
N LEU A 110 3.48 0.12 -13.87
CA LEU A 110 4.93 0.00 -14.01
C LEU A 110 5.54 1.11 -14.86
N TYR A 111 4.77 1.77 -15.73
CA TYR A 111 5.22 2.96 -16.44
C TYR A 111 5.69 4.03 -15.45
N ASN A 112 4.92 4.25 -14.40
CA ASN A 112 5.24 5.21 -13.35
C ASN A 112 6.43 4.81 -12.49
N LEU A 113 6.82 3.53 -12.47
CA LEU A 113 7.93 3.04 -11.63
C LEU A 113 9.30 3.11 -12.31
N LYS A 114 9.37 3.18 -13.63
CA LYS A 114 10.63 3.11 -14.41
C LYS A 114 11.72 4.06 -13.90
N ASN A 115 11.33 5.27 -13.48
CA ASN A 115 12.26 6.32 -13.07
C ASN A 115 12.13 6.66 -11.57
N ARG A 116 11.62 5.74 -10.74
CA ARG A 116 11.41 5.99 -9.31
C ARG A 116 12.38 5.22 -8.44
N LYS A 117 12.76 5.85 -7.35
CA LYS A 117 13.70 5.29 -6.37
C LYS A 117 13.03 4.30 -5.40
N PHE A 118 12.04 3.51 -5.83
CA PHE A 118 11.32 2.58 -4.94
C PHE A 118 12.24 1.51 -4.33
N ASN A 119 13.38 1.23 -4.93
CA ASN A 119 14.38 0.31 -4.39
C ASN A 119 15.01 0.78 -3.05
N PHE A 120 14.97 2.08 -2.76
CA PHE A 120 15.45 2.66 -1.51
C PHE A 120 14.41 2.66 -0.38
N LEU A 121 13.17 2.28 -0.68
CA LEU A 121 12.14 2.12 0.33
C LEU A 121 12.47 0.93 1.25
N THR A 122 11.84 0.91 2.43
CA THR A 122 12.09 -0.13 3.43
C THR A 122 11.88 -1.56 2.93
N ASN A 123 12.56 -2.52 3.53
CA ASN A 123 12.30 -3.95 3.28
C ASN A 123 11.18 -4.50 4.16
N GLY A 124 10.72 -3.76 5.17
CA GLY A 124 9.68 -4.17 6.12
C GLY A 124 8.27 -3.84 5.66
N TYR A 125 7.31 -4.00 6.58
CA TYR A 125 5.87 -3.78 6.34
C TYR A 125 5.51 -2.31 6.03
N ASN A 126 6.36 -1.35 6.40
CA ASN A 126 6.12 0.06 6.07
C ASN A 126 6.40 0.40 4.59
N PHE A 127 6.78 -0.57 3.76
CA PHE A 127 6.98 -0.36 2.33
C PHE A 127 5.78 0.32 1.68
N ASP A 128 4.57 -0.16 1.94
CA ASP A 128 3.33 0.37 1.33
C ASP A 128 3.10 1.83 1.73
N ASN A 129 3.39 2.18 2.98
CA ASN A 129 3.27 3.54 3.48
C ASN A 129 4.30 4.47 2.81
N GLU A 130 5.55 4.05 2.72
CA GLU A 130 6.60 4.80 2.01
C GLU A 130 6.29 4.92 0.51
N PHE A 131 5.73 3.87 -0.10
CA PHE A 131 5.33 3.87 -1.50
C PHE A 131 4.16 4.85 -1.75
N ARG A 132 3.17 4.90 -0.84
CA ARG A 132 2.10 5.89 -0.86
C ARG A 132 2.68 7.31 -0.83
N PHE A 133 3.57 7.58 0.11
CA PHE A 133 4.21 8.88 0.26
C PHE A 133 5.05 9.25 -0.98
N MET A 134 5.79 8.31 -1.56
CA MET A 134 6.51 8.54 -2.81
C MET A 134 5.56 8.99 -3.95
N ASN A 135 4.36 8.40 -4.04
CA ASN A 135 3.37 8.83 -5.03
C ASN A 135 2.82 10.23 -4.74
N ILE A 136 2.59 10.57 -3.47
CA ILE A 136 2.19 11.94 -3.05
C ILE A 136 3.22 12.97 -3.50
N LEU A 137 4.50 12.74 -3.22
CA LEU A 137 5.59 13.64 -3.62
C LEU A 137 5.72 13.79 -5.13
N LYS A 138 5.42 12.75 -5.89
CA LYS A 138 5.46 12.74 -7.36
C LYS A 138 4.14 13.18 -7.99
N LYS A 139 3.14 13.56 -7.17
CA LYS A 139 1.81 13.99 -7.60
C LYS A 139 1.12 12.98 -8.52
N THR A 140 1.36 11.68 -8.28
CA THR A 140 0.64 10.61 -8.95
C THR A 140 -0.46 10.08 -8.07
N LEU A 141 -1.61 9.77 -8.66
CA LEU A 141 -2.76 9.30 -7.94
C LEU A 141 -2.62 7.84 -7.54
N ILE A 142 -3.16 7.50 -6.38
CA ILE A 142 -3.46 6.13 -5.99
C ILE A 142 -4.97 6.06 -5.85
N LYS A 143 -5.60 5.24 -6.69
CA LYS A 143 -7.03 4.96 -6.63
C LYS A 143 -7.34 3.86 -5.61
N GLU A 144 -8.59 3.77 -5.22
CA GLU A 144 -9.11 2.69 -4.37
C GLU A 144 -10.30 2.03 -5.05
N ILE A 145 -10.40 0.71 -4.93
CA ILE A 145 -11.60 -0.06 -5.30
C ILE A 145 -12.18 -0.72 -4.05
N PRO A 146 -13.50 -0.88 -3.95
CA PRO A 146 -14.11 -1.58 -2.82
C PRO A 146 -13.78 -3.07 -2.89
N ILE A 147 -13.36 -3.63 -1.76
CA ILE A 147 -13.08 -5.06 -1.63
C ILE A 147 -13.70 -5.63 -0.37
N LYS A 148 -13.98 -6.94 -0.42
CA LYS A 148 -14.27 -7.73 0.77
C LYS A 148 -12.99 -8.46 1.17
N ALA A 149 -12.58 -8.35 2.43
CA ALA A 149 -11.51 -9.13 2.99
C ALA A 149 -12.09 -10.19 3.93
N ARG A 150 -11.51 -11.39 3.96
CA ARG A 150 -11.86 -12.44 4.91
C ARG A 150 -10.87 -12.39 6.06
N TYR A 151 -11.39 -12.49 7.27
CA TYR A 151 -10.60 -12.64 8.49
C TYR A 151 -10.96 -13.99 9.08
N GLY A 152 -10.01 -14.90 9.08
CA GLY A 152 -10.10 -16.21 9.70
C GLY A 152 -9.27 -16.26 10.98
N ASP A 153 -8.90 -17.46 11.39
CA ASP A 153 -8.08 -17.72 12.57
C ASP A 153 -6.58 -17.44 12.34
N GLU A 154 -6.22 -16.83 11.20
CA GLU A 154 -4.84 -16.50 10.91
C GLU A 154 -4.29 -15.52 11.93
N ARG A 155 -3.16 -15.88 12.54
CA ARG A 155 -2.43 -14.99 13.45
C ARG A 155 -1.96 -13.76 12.68
N SER A 156 -2.55 -12.60 13.00
CA SER A 156 -2.09 -11.33 12.44
C SER A 156 -0.62 -11.12 12.77
N GLN A 157 0.23 -11.05 11.77
CA GLN A 157 1.64 -10.70 11.95
C GLN A 157 1.86 -9.19 12.20
N LEU A 158 0.80 -8.40 12.09
CA LEU A 158 0.85 -6.95 12.34
C LEU A 158 0.68 -6.67 13.84
N HIS A 159 1.80 -6.52 14.51
CA HIS A 159 1.87 -6.15 15.92
C HIS A 159 1.65 -4.64 16.12
N ILE A 160 1.37 -4.22 17.36
CA ILE A 160 1.25 -2.81 17.77
C ILE A 160 2.46 -1.97 17.34
N LYS A 161 3.65 -2.58 17.26
CA LYS A 161 4.87 -1.96 16.74
C LYS A 161 4.70 -1.41 15.32
N TYR A 162 3.89 -2.06 14.47
CA TYR A 162 3.59 -1.55 13.14
C TYR A 162 2.78 -0.26 13.20
N ALA A 163 1.74 -0.20 14.03
CA ALA A 163 0.91 0.99 14.19
C ALA A 163 1.75 2.19 14.68
N ILE A 164 2.64 1.97 15.66
CA ILE A 164 3.55 2.99 16.17
C ILE A 164 4.50 3.46 15.06
N THR A 165 5.11 2.51 14.33
CA THR A 165 6.03 2.85 13.24
C THR A 165 5.33 3.57 12.09
N PHE A 166 4.09 3.17 11.77
CA PHE A 166 3.26 3.87 10.78
C PHE A 166 3.00 5.32 11.19
N PHE A 167 2.61 5.54 12.45
CA PHE A 167 2.37 6.88 13.00
C PHE A 167 3.63 7.76 12.95
N ILE A 168 4.78 7.25 13.42
CA ILE A 168 6.05 7.96 13.38
C ILE A 168 6.44 8.31 11.95
N ASN A 169 6.32 7.36 11.00
CA ASN A 169 6.60 7.61 9.59
C ASN A 169 5.65 8.65 9.00
N THR A 170 4.38 8.66 9.40
CA THR A 170 3.42 9.67 8.92
C THR A 170 3.83 11.09 9.34
N ILE A 171 4.28 11.26 10.60
CA ILE A 171 4.84 12.53 11.06
C ILE A 171 6.11 12.90 10.26
N LEU A 172 7.01 11.93 10.05
CA LEU A 172 8.22 12.13 9.27
C LEU A 172 7.89 12.56 7.83
N PHE A 173 6.90 11.95 7.19
CA PHE A 173 6.44 12.31 5.85
C PHE A 173 5.86 13.72 5.81
N PHE A 174 5.09 14.10 6.82
CA PHE A 174 4.61 15.47 6.96
C PHE A 174 5.75 16.48 7.03
N LEU A 175 6.79 16.22 7.83
CA LEU A 175 7.95 17.09 7.93
C LEU A 175 8.74 17.18 6.61
N ILE A 176 8.82 16.09 5.84
CA ILE A 176 9.43 16.08 4.51
C ILE A 176 8.57 16.88 3.52
N ASP A 177 7.25 16.69 3.52
CA ASP A 177 6.31 17.40 2.65
C ASP A 177 6.40 18.92 2.90
N LYS A 178 6.51 19.34 4.17
CA LYS A 178 6.72 20.74 4.57
C LYS A 178 8.15 21.25 4.34
N LYS A 179 9.04 20.42 3.78
CA LYS A 179 10.46 20.75 3.53
C LYS A 179 11.25 21.10 4.80
N ILE A 180 10.75 20.75 5.98
CA ILE A 180 11.44 20.95 7.27
C ILE A 180 12.66 20.02 7.34
N ILE A 181 12.52 18.80 6.85
CA ILE A 181 13.62 17.82 6.76
C ILE A 181 13.77 17.31 5.33
N LYS A 182 14.95 16.82 4.99
CA LYS A 182 15.24 16.24 3.66
C LYS A 182 15.78 14.82 3.83
N ILE A 183 15.17 13.88 3.12
CA ILE A 183 15.63 12.49 3.09
C ILE A 183 15.86 12.08 1.63
N ASN A 184 17.09 11.63 1.32
CA ASN A 184 17.53 11.39 -0.06
C ASN A 184 16.76 10.27 -0.78
N LYS A 185 16.18 9.31 -0.05
CA LYS A 185 15.42 8.21 -0.68
C LYS A 185 14.12 8.66 -1.36
N PHE A 186 13.63 9.85 -1.02
CA PHE A 186 12.39 10.41 -1.59
C PHE A 186 12.63 11.53 -2.62
N LYS A 187 13.87 11.86 -2.91
CA LYS A 187 14.23 12.85 -3.94
C LYS A 187 14.17 12.31 -5.35
#